data_b6f9845f3af858dc59de03617ea4b39a
#
_entry.id   b6f9845f3af858dc59de03617ea4b39a
#
_cell.length_a   1.000
_cell.length_b   1.000
_cell.length_c   1.000
_cell.angle_alpha   90.00
_cell.angle_beta   90.00
_cell.angle_gamma   90.00
#
_symmetry.space_group_name_H-M   'P 1'
#
loop_
_entity.id
_entity.type
_entity.pdbx_description
1 polymer ?
#
loop_
_entity_poly.entity_id
_entity_poly.type
_entity_poly.pdbx_seq_one_letter_code
_entity_poly.pdbx_strand_id
1 'polypeptide(L)'
;HFEPELHRLRALALYQQGEANPEAISNCFFTGLKLAQAQPSLAHELRIITTMCEILEDIPASNKISMLNEVLSKIPEKCETLDIIRAESTLSMLQKRAS
;
A
#
# COMPACT_ATOMS: atom_id res chain seq x y z
N HIS A 1 -16.08 -5.85 -6.81
CA HIS A 1 -15.41 -6.48 -5.68
C HIS A 1 -13.91 -6.63 -5.90
N PHE A 2 -13.52 -6.80 -7.15
CA PHE A 2 -12.12 -7.03 -7.48
C PHE A 2 -11.40 -5.80 -8.01
N GLU A 3 -12.10 -4.69 -8.19
CA GLU A 3 -11.51 -3.50 -8.78
C GLU A 3 -10.32 -2.92 -8.02
N PRO A 4 -10.33 -2.81 -6.66
CA PRO A 4 -9.15 -2.32 -5.95
C PRO A 4 -7.93 -3.20 -6.18
N GLU A 5 -8.12 -4.53 -6.18
CA GLU A 5 -7.03 -5.47 -6.39
C GLU A 5 -6.51 -5.41 -7.83
N LEU A 6 -7.42 -5.22 -8.81
CA LEU A 6 -7.01 -5.05 -10.21
C LEU A 6 -6.12 -3.83 -10.38
N HIS A 7 -6.46 -2.72 -9.73
CA HIS A 7 -5.65 -1.51 -9.82
C HIS A 7 -4.29 -1.70 -9.17
N ARG A 8 -4.24 -2.42 -8.05
CA ARG A 8 -2.96 -2.75 -7.41
C ARG A 8 -2.09 -3.60 -8.32
N LEU A 9 -2.67 -4.63 -8.92
CA LEU A 9 -1.95 -5.51 -9.83
C LEU A 9 -1.49 -4.79 -11.09
N ARG A 10 -2.32 -3.87 -11.60
CA ARG A 10 -1.94 -3.06 -12.76
C ARG A 10 -0.74 -2.17 -12.44
N ALA A 11 -0.75 -1.53 -11.28
CA ALA A 11 0.36 -0.69 -10.86
C ALA A 11 1.64 -1.51 -10.73
N LEU A 12 1.54 -2.69 -10.14
CA LEU A 12 2.68 -3.58 -9.96
C LEU A 12 3.21 -4.05 -11.32
N ALA A 13 2.31 -4.38 -12.26
CA ALA A 13 2.71 -4.79 -13.60
C ALA A 13 3.44 -3.67 -14.34
N LEU A 14 2.95 -2.43 -14.24
CA LEU A 14 3.63 -1.28 -14.85
C LEU A 14 5.03 -1.10 -14.26
N TYR A 15 5.15 -1.24 -12.96
CA TYR A 15 6.45 -1.15 -12.30
C TYR A 15 7.42 -2.22 -12.80
N GLN A 16 6.94 -3.46 -12.91
CA GLN A 16 7.76 -4.59 -13.34
C GLN A 16 8.15 -4.51 -14.82
N GLN A 17 7.34 -3.84 -15.63
CA GLN A 17 7.64 -3.61 -17.03
C GLN A 17 8.64 -2.48 -17.25
N GLY A 18 9.09 -1.84 -16.17
CA GLY A 18 10.02 -0.74 -16.27
C GLY A 18 9.38 0.56 -16.73
N GLU A 19 8.09 0.75 -16.41
CA GLU A 19 7.39 1.99 -16.74
C GLU A 19 8.14 3.18 -16.15
N ALA A 20 8.55 4.10 -17.01
CA ALA A 20 9.34 5.24 -16.60
C ALA A 20 8.51 6.36 -15.98
N ASN A 21 7.18 6.29 -16.11
CA ASN A 21 6.31 7.32 -15.58
C ASN A 21 5.75 6.93 -14.21
N PRO A 22 6.37 7.43 -13.11
CA PRO A 22 5.91 7.09 -11.77
C PRO A 22 4.50 7.61 -11.50
N GLU A 23 4.06 8.64 -12.22
CA GLU A 23 2.72 9.18 -12.06
C GLU A 23 1.65 8.17 -12.50
N ALA A 24 1.91 7.45 -13.59
CA ALA A 24 0.97 6.42 -14.06
C ALA A 24 0.81 5.32 -13.03
N ILE A 25 1.92 4.89 -12.42
CA ILE A 25 1.90 3.87 -11.39
C ILE A 25 1.15 4.37 -10.16
N SER A 26 1.47 5.57 -9.70
CA SER A 26 0.81 6.18 -8.54
C SER A 26 -0.70 6.33 -8.76
N ASN A 27 -1.12 6.74 -9.97
CA ASN A 27 -2.53 6.90 -10.28
C ASN A 27 -3.29 5.59 -10.16
N CYS A 28 -2.69 4.49 -10.59
CA CYS A 28 -3.32 3.17 -10.44
C CYS A 28 -3.52 2.82 -8.97
N PHE A 29 -2.52 3.07 -8.13
CA PHE A 29 -2.64 2.80 -6.69
C PHE A 29 -3.69 3.68 -6.04
N PHE A 30 -3.69 4.97 -6.32
CA PHE A 30 -4.65 5.90 -5.71
C PHE A 30 -6.08 5.61 -6.15
N THR A 31 -6.28 5.22 -7.40
CA THR A 31 -7.60 4.82 -7.87
C THR A 31 -8.09 3.58 -7.11
N GLY A 32 -7.23 2.57 -6.97
CA GLY A 32 -7.56 1.38 -6.21
C GLY A 32 -7.83 1.67 -4.75
N LEU A 33 -7.05 2.59 -4.16
CA LEU A 33 -7.21 2.97 -2.77
C LEU A 33 -8.55 3.65 -2.52
N LYS A 34 -8.96 4.57 -3.41
CA LYS A 34 -10.25 5.23 -3.31
C LYS A 34 -11.40 4.23 -3.36
N LEU A 35 -11.29 3.24 -4.25
CA LEU A 35 -12.30 2.20 -4.37
C LEU A 35 -12.35 1.33 -3.10
N ALA A 36 -11.20 1.01 -2.53
CA ALA A 36 -11.14 0.22 -1.31
C ALA A 36 -11.71 0.99 -0.12
N GLN A 37 -11.48 2.30 -0.05
CA GLN A 37 -11.99 3.13 1.02
C GLN A 37 -13.50 3.37 0.90
N ALA A 38 -14.02 3.38 -0.32
CA ALA A 38 -15.46 3.50 -0.55
C ALA A 38 -16.21 2.23 -0.15
N GLN A 39 -15.53 1.10 -0.16
CA GLN A 39 -16.06 -0.18 0.32
C GLN A 39 -15.38 -0.48 1.66
N PRO A 40 -16.11 -0.98 2.66
CA PRO A 40 -15.49 -1.25 3.98
C PRO A 40 -14.58 -2.48 3.91
N SER A 41 -13.48 -2.37 3.19
CA SER A 41 -12.52 -3.46 3.01
C SER A 41 -11.13 -3.04 3.44
N LEU A 42 -10.87 -3.17 4.73
CA LEU A 42 -9.55 -2.85 5.29
C LEU A 42 -8.45 -3.73 4.72
N ALA A 43 -8.78 -4.97 4.37
CA ALA A 43 -7.79 -5.88 3.79
C ALA A 43 -7.25 -5.36 2.46
N HIS A 44 -8.12 -4.86 1.57
CA HIS A 44 -7.70 -4.30 0.30
C HIS A 44 -6.93 -3.01 0.50
N GLU A 45 -7.40 -2.14 1.40
CA GLU A 45 -6.71 -0.89 1.71
C GLU A 45 -5.31 -1.16 2.23
N LEU A 46 -5.17 -2.10 3.17
CA LEU A 46 -3.88 -2.48 3.74
C LEU A 46 -2.94 -3.01 2.66
N ARG A 47 -3.44 -3.87 1.79
CA ARG A 47 -2.64 -4.48 0.74
C ARG A 47 -2.12 -3.44 -0.26
N ILE A 48 -2.99 -2.50 -0.64
CA ILE A 48 -2.61 -1.43 -1.56
C ILE A 48 -1.56 -0.52 -0.94
N ILE A 49 -1.78 -0.08 0.29
CA ILE A 49 -0.85 0.82 0.97
C ILE A 49 0.51 0.14 1.18
N THR A 50 0.51 -1.13 1.57
CA THR A 50 1.76 -1.87 1.75
C THR A 50 2.54 -1.95 0.45
N THR A 51 1.87 -2.27 -0.65
CA THR A 51 2.52 -2.36 -1.97
C THR A 51 3.05 -1.00 -2.40
N MET A 52 2.29 0.07 -2.20
CA MET A 52 2.76 1.43 -2.49
C MET A 52 4.05 1.74 -1.74
N CYS A 53 4.08 1.41 -0.45
CA CYS A 53 5.25 1.68 0.38
C CYS A 53 6.47 0.88 -0.04
N GLU A 54 6.26 -0.29 -0.61
CA GLU A 54 7.35 -1.14 -1.05
C GLU A 54 8.00 -0.66 -2.34
N ILE A 55 7.22 -0.13 -3.28
CA ILE A 55 7.73 0.12 -4.62
C ILE A 55 7.82 1.59 -5.02
N LEU A 56 7.02 2.47 -4.45
CA LEU A 56 7.07 3.90 -4.81
C LEU A 56 8.20 4.60 -4.05
N GLU A 57 9.15 5.14 -4.80
CA GLU A 57 10.32 5.80 -4.23
C GLU A 57 10.12 7.31 -4.04
N ASP A 58 9.18 7.88 -4.76
CA ASP A 58 8.91 9.32 -4.71
C ASP A 58 8.09 9.76 -3.50
N ILE A 59 7.55 8.81 -2.72
CA ILE A 59 6.86 9.12 -1.47
C ILE A 59 7.88 9.12 -0.34
N PRO A 60 7.99 10.20 0.45
CA PRO A 60 8.94 10.23 1.57
C PRO A 60 8.65 9.13 2.59
N ALA A 61 9.72 8.62 3.21
CA ALA A 61 9.59 7.54 4.21
C ALA A 61 8.66 7.93 5.36
N SER A 62 8.70 9.18 5.80
CA SER A 62 7.81 9.65 6.87
C SER A 62 6.33 9.55 6.48
N ASN A 63 6.02 9.84 5.22
CA ASN A 63 4.64 9.72 4.72
C ASN A 63 4.21 8.27 4.63
N LYS A 64 5.10 7.40 4.19
CA LYS A 64 4.83 5.96 4.12
C LYS A 64 4.56 5.39 5.51
N ILE A 65 5.34 5.79 6.48
CA ILE A 65 5.17 5.36 7.88
C ILE A 65 3.81 5.79 8.41
N SER A 66 3.42 7.05 8.15
CA SER A 66 2.13 7.57 8.57
C SER A 66 0.97 6.80 7.94
N MET A 67 1.07 6.50 6.64
CA MET A 67 0.04 5.75 5.91
C MET A 67 -0.14 4.35 6.48
N LEU A 68 0.95 3.66 6.75
CA LEU A 68 0.90 2.32 7.31
C LEU A 68 0.35 2.31 8.74
N ASN A 69 0.80 3.25 9.56
CA ASN A 69 0.30 3.37 10.93
C ASN A 69 -1.21 3.66 10.95
N GLU A 70 -1.67 4.52 10.06
CA GLU A 70 -3.08 4.87 9.99
C GLU A 70 -3.94 3.66 9.63
N VAL A 71 -3.58 2.91 8.58
CA VAL A 71 -4.37 1.76 8.18
C VAL A 71 -4.29 0.63 9.20
N LEU A 72 -3.13 0.41 9.80
CA LEU A 72 -2.97 -0.62 10.83
C LEU A 72 -3.77 -0.31 12.07
N SER A 73 -3.94 0.96 12.41
CA SER A 73 -4.71 1.36 13.58
C SER A 73 -6.19 1.05 13.46
N LYS A 74 -6.68 0.91 12.23
CA LYS A 74 -8.09 0.57 11.97
C LYS A 74 -8.37 -0.92 12.09
N ILE A 75 -7.33 -1.74 12.17
CA ILE A 75 -7.48 -3.20 12.16
C ILE A 75 -7.52 -3.72 13.60
N PRO A 76 -8.51 -4.58 13.94
CA PRO A 76 -8.57 -5.15 15.28
C PRO A 76 -7.31 -5.95 15.61
N GLU A 77 -6.86 -5.84 16.86
CA GLU A 77 -5.61 -6.45 17.31
C GLU A 77 -5.54 -7.96 17.14
N LYS A 78 -6.69 -8.61 17.06
CA LYS A 78 -6.75 -10.08 17.01
C LYS A 78 -6.66 -10.67 15.60
N CYS A 79 -6.55 -9.82 14.58
CA CYS A 79 -6.48 -10.28 13.20
C CYS A 79 -5.03 -10.34 12.75
N GLU A 80 -4.41 -11.52 12.86
CA GLU A 80 -3.07 -11.73 12.32
C GLU A 80 -3.19 -12.45 10.99
N THR A 81 -3.02 -11.69 9.92
CA THR A 81 -3.00 -12.23 8.57
C THR A 81 -1.64 -11.97 7.95
N LEU A 82 -1.36 -12.65 6.83
CA LEU A 82 -0.12 -12.41 6.09
C LEU A 82 0.00 -10.96 5.65
N ASP A 83 -1.12 -10.33 5.32
CA ASP A 83 -1.12 -8.92 4.91
C ASP A 83 -0.65 -8.01 6.06
N ILE A 84 -1.08 -8.29 7.28
CA ILE A 84 -0.67 -7.51 8.46
C ILE A 84 0.81 -7.73 8.74
N ILE A 85 1.27 -8.99 8.70
CA ILE A 85 2.68 -9.31 8.92
C ILE A 85 3.55 -8.59 7.91
N ARG A 86 3.15 -8.60 6.65
CA ARG A 86 3.87 -7.92 5.58
C ARG A 86 3.91 -6.41 5.79
N ALA A 87 2.78 -5.82 6.19
CA ALA A 87 2.69 -4.38 6.45
C ALA A 87 3.59 -3.99 7.62
N GLU A 88 3.59 -4.75 8.69
CA GLU A 88 4.42 -4.49 9.86
C GLU A 88 5.90 -4.62 9.52
N SER A 89 6.25 -5.61 8.70
CA SER A 89 7.62 -5.79 8.25
C SER A 89 8.09 -4.59 7.42
N THR A 90 7.24 -4.12 6.50
CA THR A 90 7.53 -2.95 5.69
C THR A 90 7.70 -1.71 6.56
N LEU A 91 6.82 -1.55 7.54
CA LEU A 91 6.89 -0.43 8.47
C LEU A 91 8.20 -0.43 9.26
N SER A 92 8.63 -1.59 9.74
CA SER A 92 9.89 -1.72 10.46
C SER A 92 11.09 -1.32 9.61
N MET A 93 11.09 -1.73 8.35
CA MET A 93 12.15 -1.36 7.42
C MET A 93 12.20 0.15 7.19
N LEU A 94 11.05 0.78 7.03
CA LEU A 94 10.96 2.22 6.82
C LEU A 94 11.43 2.99 8.06
N GLN A 95 11.07 2.52 9.24
CA GLN A 95 11.49 3.14 10.50
C GLN A 95 13.00 3.07 10.68
N LYS A 96 13.63 1.96 10.30
CA LYS A 96 15.08 1.82 10.35
C LYS A 96 15.77 2.77 9.39
N ARG A 97 15.21 2.97 8.20
CA ARG A 97 15.79 3.88 7.21
C ARG A 97 15.64 5.34 7.63
N ALA A 98 14.60 5.66 8.37
CA ALA A 98 14.31 7.03 8.79
C ALA A 98 15.11 7.45 10.02
N SER A 99 15.67 6.50 10.75
CA SER A 99 16.41 6.80 12.00
C SER A 99 17.90 7.06 11.79
#